data_a58e98a70a9e66f27e2bb571e41b120d
#
_entry.id   a58e98a70a9e66f27e2bb571e41b120d
#
_cell.length_a   1.000
_cell.length_b   1.000
_cell.length_c   1.000
_cell.angle_alpha   90.00
_cell.angle_beta   90.00
_cell.angle_gamma   90.00
#
_symmetry.space_group_name_H-M   'P 1'
#
loop_
_entity.id
_entity.type
_entity.pdbx_description
1 polymer ?
#
loop_
_entity_poly.entity_id
_entity_poly.type
_entity_poly.pdbx_seq_one_letter_code
_entity_poly.pdbx_strand_id
1 'polypeptide(L)'
;IIVKVALLPAMAKMRYSYLFLLHIVVSCAGLSSDNISSDIRIKNVDRTIDITSQLVKISSKVTFENTGGSPAKSFLLSIEESAKNNVAFFGAKDSNSKDIRLVETSVRGFEYLKFYRAELKEPLKAGETILITVETVLTKALTPYPTAIAQQEDQLVKYNGNLYYYSPYFVTSQKTNVIINTKSVESFTKVKPFSQQDGTIQYGPYPSTKPLSDKELVIHYKNNSPFLTVTRVERLIEVSHWGNIAVEEVIEIEHTGAKLKGPFSRYDYQQDHHSGPASVRSYKTLLPASASDVYYRDTNGNISTSNMKVKKDSVELDLRPRYPLFGGWKSHYTLGYNVPSYEYLYHSGNEYLLKMRVIDHIFDDMQVDEVVTKIILPEGATSVKLNIPYPVTRLPDSLHYTYLDTKGRPVITFTKNNLVENHILDFQLRYTFPRLLMFQEPLLVVGFLYALFLCVIIYVRLDFSIHKVEHPHKE
;
A
#
# COMPACT_ATOMS: atom_id res chain seq x y z
N ILE A 1 41.45 36.07 -40.73
CA ILE A 1 41.12 34.80 -40.11
C ILE A 1 40.31 35.09 -38.87
N ILE A 2 39.13 34.47 -38.69
CA ILE A 2 38.21 34.62 -37.57
C ILE A 2 37.31 35.88 -37.66
N VAL A 3 36.21 35.82 -38.41
CA VAL A 3 34.89 36.36 -38.12
C VAL A 3 33.93 35.90 -39.22
N LYS A 4 33.32 34.73 -39.07
CA LYS A 4 32.11 34.33 -39.82
C LYS A 4 31.60 32.97 -39.37
N VAL A 5 31.18 32.86 -38.12
CA VAL A 5 30.22 31.80 -37.66
C VAL A 5 29.62 32.28 -36.33
N ALA A 6 28.61 33.09 -36.32
CA ALA A 6 27.85 33.40 -35.08
C ALA A 6 26.48 34.06 -35.33
N LEU A 7 25.73 33.70 -36.38
CA LEU A 7 24.41 34.30 -36.60
C LEU A 7 23.27 33.34 -36.99
N LEU A 8 23.44 32.04 -36.84
CA LEU A 8 22.35 31.10 -37.16
C LEU A 8 21.78 30.24 -36.02
N PRO A 9 22.29 30.24 -34.75
CA PRO A 9 21.58 29.48 -33.70
C PRO A 9 20.62 30.31 -32.84
N ALA A 10 20.53 31.65 -32.99
CA ALA A 10 19.69 32.45 -32.09
C ALA A 10 18.17 32.40 -32.40
N MET A 11 17.81 32.22 -33.69
CA MET A 11 16.38 32.16 -34.06
C MET A 11 15.72 30.78 -33.79
N ALA A 12 16.49 29.69 -33.79
CA ALA A 12 15.96 28.37 -33.43
C ALA A 12 15.72 28.20 -31.94
N LYS A 13 16.51 28.85 -31.07
CA LYS A 13 16.31 28.81 -29.61
C LYS A 13 15.10 29.62 -29.13
N MET A 14 14.72 30.69 -29.83
CA MET A 14 13.53 31.47 -29.44
C MET A 14 12.21 30.76 -29.75
N ARG A 15 12.11 29.94 -30.78
CA ARG A 15 10.87 29.18 -31.09
C ARG A 15 10.61 28.03 -30.13
N TYR A 16 11.65 27.39 -29.61
CA TYR A 16 11.49 26.33 -28.59
C TYR A 16 11.20 26.87 -27.18
N SER A 17 11.65 28.08 -26.86
CA SER A 17 11.36 28.71 -25.56
C SER A 17 9.90 29.13 -25.40
N TYR A 18 9.23 29.57 -26.47
CA TYR A 18 7.80 29.87 -26.44
C TYR A 18 6.92 28.61 -26.42
N LEU A 19 7.33 27.51 -27.03
CA LEU A 19 6.63 26.23 -26.94
C LEU A 19 6.76 25.61 -25.53
N PHE A 20 7.89 25.79 -24.86
CA PHE A 20 8.09 25.30 -23.49
C PHE A 20 7.33 26.15 -22.46
N LEU A 21 7.22 27.46 -22.65
CA LEU A 21 6.39 28.34 -21.82
C LEU A 21 4.88 28.10 -22.02
N LEU A 22 4.45 27.71 -23.23
CA LEU A 22 3.04 27.38 -23.48
C LEU A 22 2.63 26.03 -22.88
N HIS A 23 3.56 25.07 -22.71
CA HIS A 23 3.31 23.78 -22.04
C HIS A 23 3.32 23.88 -20.51
N ILE A 24 4.01 24.85 -19.93
CA ILE A 24 4.01 25.08 -18.47
C ILE A 24 2.71 25.79 -18.01
N VAL A 25 2.06 26.57 -18.88
CA VAL A 25 0.82 27.27 -18.55
C VAL A 25 -0.43 26.36 -18.60
N VAL A 26 -0.36 25.19 -19.25
CA VAL A 26 -1.50 24.25 -19.36
C VAL A 26 -1.55 23.23 -18.21
N SER A 27 -0.52 23.11 -17.38
CA SER A 27 -0.49 22.18 -16.24
C SER A 27 -0.81 22.79 -14.87
N CYS A 28 -1.13 24.07 -14.80
CA CYS A 28 -1.83 24.63 -13.65
C CYS A 28 -3.35 24.52 -13.88
N ALA A 29 -3.86 23.29 -13.90
CA ALA A 29 -5.24 23.06 -13.52
C ALA A 29 -5.34 23.48 -12.05
N GLY A 30 -5.79 24.71 -11.82
CA GLY A 30 -5.90 25.30 -10.51
C GLY A 30 -6.65 24.35 -9.58
N LEU A 31 -6.03 23.94 -8.50
CA LEU A 31 -6.76 23.40 -7.37
C LEU A 31 -7.89 24.39 -7.08
N SER A 32 -9.12 23.96 -7.29
CA SER A 32 -10.28 24.78 -6.98
C SER A 32 -10.22 25.09 -5.50
N SER A 33 -9.98 26.36 -5.15
CA SER A 33 -10.01 26.76 -3.76
C SER A 33 -11.46 26.80 -3.29
N ASP A 34 -11.78 25.95 -2.34
CA ASP A 34 -13.10 25.92 -1.69
C ASP A 34 -13.15 26.94 -0.55
N ASN A 35 -14.37 27.41 -0.25
CA ASN A 35 -14.63 28.25 0.91
C ASN A 35 -15.36 27.43 1.98
N ILE A 36 -15.06 27.69 3.25
CA ILE A 36 -15.80 27.10 4.38
C ILE A 36 -17.19 27.74 4.42
N SER A 37 -18.24 26.92 4.23
CA SER A 37 -19.62 27.39 4.32
C SER A 37 -20.00 27.63 5.79
N SER A 38 -20.51 28.82 6.11
CA SER A 38 -21.09 29.13 7.41
C SER A 38 -22.43 28.47 7.67
N ASP A 39 -23.06 27.94 6.60
CA ASP A 39 -24.39 27.34 6.64
C ASP A 39 -24.37 25.88 7.12
N ILE A 40 -23.18 25.29 7.22
CA ILE A 40 -23.00 23.92 7.70
C ILE A 40 -22.55 23.94 9.15
N ARG A 41 -23.23 23.15 9.99
CA ARG A 41 -22.91 22.96 11.39
C ARG A 41 -22.84 21.46 11.69
N ILE A 42 -22.05 21.08 12.66
CA ILE A 42 -22.00 19.72 13.21
C ILE A 42 -22.85 19.70 14.49
N LYS A 43 -23.95 18.94 14.45
CA LYS A 43 -24.87 18.78 15.57
C LYS A 43 -24.29 17.87 16.66
N ASN A 44 -23.73 16.72 16.25
CA ASN A 44 -23.15 15.76 17.17
C ASN A 44 -21.96 15.04 16.55
N VAL A 45 -20.95 14.73 17.39
CA VAL A 45 -19.82 13.87 17.06
C VAL A 45 -19.70 12.78 18.12
N ASP A 46 -19.72 11.53 17.66
CA ASP A 46 -19.36 10.37 18.47
C ASP A 46 -18.08 9.77 17.91
N ARG A 47 -16.95 10.06 18.55
CA ARG A 47 -15.60 9.69 18.10
C ARG A 47 -15.06 8.54 18.93
N THR A 48 -14.57 7.50 18.26
CA THR A 48 -13.86 6.38 18.88
C THR A 48 -12.42 6.37 18.36
N ILE A 49 -11.47 6.41 19.28
CA ILE A 49 -10.03 6.30 19.03
C ILE A 49 -9.58 4.95 19.57
N ASP A 50 -9.24 4.03 18.71
CA ASP A 50 -8.71 2.72 19.05
C ASP A 50 -7.18 2.74 18.97
N ILE A 51 -6.52 2.52 20.12
CA ILE A 51 -5.08 2.47 20.29
C ILE A 51 -4.61 1.12 20.85
N THR A 52 -5.38 0.06 20.58
CA THR A 52 -5.10 -1.29 21.09
C THR A 52 -3.95 -1.98 20.37
N SER A 53 -3.66 -1.62 19.13
CA SER A 53 -2.58 -2.16 18.30
C SER A 53 -1.46 -1.14 18.08
N GLN A 54 -0.60 -1.37 17.09
CA GLN A 54 0.41 -0.41 16.66
C GLN A 54 -0.16 0.77 15.84
N LEU A 55 -1.34 0.59 15.27
CA LEU A 55 -2.04 1.63 14.51
C LEU A 55 -2.99 2.41 15.43
N VAL A 56 -3.22 3.67 15.10
CA VAL A 56 -4.30 4.46 15.69
C VAL A 56 -5.46 4.49 14.71
N LYS A 57 -6.55 3.81 15.04
CA LYS A 57 -7.76 3.76 14.23
C LYS A 57 -8.81 4.69 14.81
N ILE A 58 -9.22 5.68 14.05
CA ILE A 58 -10.20 6.69 14.49
C ILE A 58 -11.46 6.53 13.65
N SER A 59 -12.57 6.26 14.33
CA SER A 59 -13.89 6.26 13.71
C SER A 59 -14.74 7.36 14.34
N SER A 60 -15.23 8.30 13.52
CA SER A 60 -16.02 9.44 13.96
C SER A 60 -17.38 9.45 13.26
N LYS A 61 -18.44 9.24 14.03
CA LYS A 61 -19.81 9.40 13.55
C LYS A 61 -20.21 10.85 13.70
N VAL A 62 -20.31 11.56 12.58
CA VAL A 62 -20.54 13.00 12.53
C VAL A 62 -21.90 13.29 11.94
N THR A 63 -22.74 14.00 12.68
CA THR A 63 -24.05 14.47 12.19
C THR A 63 -23.92 15.90 11.71
N PHE A 64 -23.91 16.09 10.38
CA PHE A 64 -23.94 17.41 9.76
C PHE A 64 -25.38 17.92 9.64
N GLU A 65 -25.56 19.20 9.81
CA GLU A 65 -26.83 19.92 9.69
C GLU A 65 -26.64 21.10 8.73
N ASN A 66 -27.54 21.26 7.78
CA ASN A 66 -27.59 22.44 6.92
C ASN A 66 -28.49 23.49 7.57
N THR A 67 -27.90 24.53 8.16
CA THR A 67 -28.61 25.65 8.78
C THR A 67 -28.88 26.79 7.81
N GLY A 68 -28.38 26.72 6.56
CA GLY A 68 -28.61 27.70 5.52
C GLY A 68 -29.92 27.53 4.78
N GLY A 69 -30.24 28.49 3.91
CA GLY A 69 -31.44 28.49 3.08
C GLY A 69 -31.32 27.71 1.76
N SER A 70 -30.10 27.32 1.34
CA SER A 70 -29.83 26.62 0.09
C SER A 70 -29.37 25.18 0.31
N PRO A 71 -29.67 24.26 -0.64
CA PRO A 71 -29.22 22.87 -0.53
C PRO A 71 -27.68 22.77 -0.63
N ALA A 72 -27.04 22.07 0.32
CA ALA A 72 -25.61 21.82 0.33
C ALA A 72 -25.29 20.55 -0.47
N LYS A 73 -24.38 20.64 -1.45
CA LYS A 73 -23.95 19.50 -2.30
C LYS A 73 -22.71 18.80 -1.76
N SER A 74 -21.91 19.48 -0.95
CA SER A 74 -20.68 18.98 -0.39
C SER A 74 -20.36 19.65 0.93
N PHE A 75 -19.48 19.05 1.70
CA PHE A 75 -18.88 19.63 2.92
C PHE A 75 -17.41 19.29 2.98
N LEU A 76 -16.66 20.01 3.82
CA LEU A 76 -15.23 19.86 3.98
C LEU A 76 -14.92 19.02 5.21
N LEU A 77 -13.99 18.08 5.05
CA LEU A 77 -13.36 17.35 6.13
C LEU A 77 -11.91 17.79 6.22
N SER A 78 -11.37 17.95 7.42
CA SER A 78 -10.00 18.40 7.64
C SER A 78 -9.18 17.34 8.38
N ILE A 79 -7.89 17.31 8.10
CA ILE A 79 -6.91 16.52 8.85
C ILE A 79 -6.11 17.49 9.71
N GLU A 80 -5.83 17.08 10.94
CA GLU A 80 -4.96 17.80 11.87
C GLU A 80 -3.55 17.96 11.27
N GLU A 81 -2.92 19.09 11.49
CA GLU A 81 -1.57 19.35 11.00
C GLU A 81 -0.55 18.36 11.58
N SER A 82 -0.68 18.04 12.87
CA SER A 82 0.14 17.07 13.58
C SER A 82 0.05 15.64 13.00
N ALA A 83 -1.12 15.27 12.47
CA ALA A 83 -1.39 13.96 11.90
C ALA A 83 -1.10 13.87 10.39
N LYS A 84 -0.91 15.00 9.69
CA LYS A 84 -0.82 15.07 8.22
C LYS A 84 0.11 14.06 7.58
N ASN A 85 1.28 13.82 8.18
CA ASN A 85 2.29 12.89 7.66
C ASN A 85 2.06 11.44 8.08
N ASN A 86 1.22 11.22 9.09
CA ASN A 86 0.97 9.91 9.68
C ASN A 86 -0.33 9.29 9.18
N VAL A 87 -1.17 10.04 8.45
CA VAL A 87 -2.41 9.51 7.86
C VAL A 87 -2.08 8.53 6.75
N ALA A 88 -2.38 7.26 6.98
CA ALA A 88 -2.30 6.20 5.98
C ALA A 88 -3.60 6.07 5.21
N PHE A 89 -4.74 6.10 5.91
CA PHE A 89 -6.05 5.99 5.30
C PHE A 89 -6.99 7.08 5.82
N PHE A 90 -7.78 7.65 4.91
CA PHE A 90 -8.83 8.60 5.23
C PHE A 90 -10.03 8.35 4.33
N GLY A 91 -11.15 7.97 4.91
CA GLY A 91 -12.36 7.61 4.20
C GLY A 91 -13.61 8.13 4.88
N ALA A 92 -14.70 8.26 4.13
CA ALA A 92 -16.01 8.63 4.65
C ALA A 92 -17.10 7.71 4.08
N LYS A 93 -18.02 7.28 4.94
CA LYS A 93 -19.15 6.43 4.57
C LYS A 93 -20.47 7.09 4.98
N ASP A 94 -21.50 6.88 4.16
CA ASP A 94 -22.85 7.31 4.50
C ASP A 94 -23.48 6.38 5.57
N SER A 95 -24.69 6.70 6.00
CA SER A 95 -25.46 5.88 6.95
C SER A 95 -25.71 4.44 6.49
N ASN A 96 -25.64 4.19 5.17
CA ASN A 96 -25.83 2.87 4.55
C ASN A 96 -24.47 2.17 4.31
N SER A 97 -23.39 2.62 4.93
CA SER A 97 -22.03 2.08 4.77
C SER A 97 -21.49 2.14 3.32
N LYS A 98 -22.03 3.04 2.48
CA LYS A 98 -21.50 3.28 1.13
C LYS A 98 -20.45 4.37 1.17
N ASP A 99 -19.37 4.16 0.44
CA ASP A 99 -18.28 5.11 0.36
C ASP A 99 -18.73 6.43 -0.28
N ILE A 100 -18.31 7.52 0.32
CA ILE A 100 -18.47 8.89 -0.17
C ILE A 100 -17.19 9.28 -0.89
N ARG A 101 -17.33 9.85 -2.08
CA ARG A 101 -16.18 10.33 -2.84
C ARG A 101 -15.55 11.52 -2.13
N LEU A 102 -14.28 11.39 -1.81
CA LEU A 102 -13.43 12.43 -1.23
C LEU A 102 -12.51 13.00 -2.31
N VAL A 103 -12.49 14.31 -2.46
CA VAL A 103 -11.59 15.01 -3.39
C VAL A 103 -10.71 15.94 -2.57
N GLU A 104 -9.39 15.76 -2.68
CA GLU A 104 -8.43 16.68 -2.03
C GLU A 104 -8.60 18.09 -2.59
N THR A 105 -8.70 19.07 -1.70
CA THR A 105 -8.93 20.47 -2.06
C THR A 105 -8.12 21.40 -1.16
N SER A 106 -7.88 22.61 -1.62
CA SER A 106 -7.31 23.68 -0.81
C SER A 106 -8.41 24.65 -0.36
N VAL A 107 -8.26 25.20 0.83
CA VAL A 107 -9.17 26.21 1.39
C VAL A 107 -8.43 27.52 1.51
N ARG A 108 -9.04 28.58 0.99
CA ARG A 108 -8.45 29.93 1.03
C ARG A 108 -8.22 30.39 2.47
N GLY A 109 -6.99 30.77 2.79
CA GLY A 109 -6.58 31.20 4.13
C GLY A 109 -6.12 30.07 5.06
N PHE A 110 -6.23 28.79 4.63
CA PHE A 110 -5.81 27.60 5.37
C PHE A 110 -5.01 26.64 4.48
N GLU A 111 -4.17 27.13 3.60
CA GLU A 111 -3.43 26.37 2.58
C GLU A 111 -2.41 25.39 3.19
N TYR A 112 -2.02 25.61 4.46
CA TYR A 112 -1.14 24.70 5.19
C TYR A 112 -1.84 23.45 5.72
N LEU A 113 -3.19 23.47 5.84
CA LEU A 113 -4.00 22.33 6.26
C LEU A 113 -4.43 21.49 5.06
N LYS A 114 -4.67 20.22 5.33
CA LYS A 114 -5.17 19.27 4.33
C LYS A 114 -6.67 19.13 4.47
N PHE A 115 -7.39 19.44 3.40
CA PHE A 115 -8.85 19.32 3.33
C PHE A 115 -9.28 18.34 2.26
N TYR A 116 -10.40 17.69 2.53
CA TYR A 116 -11.10 16.85 1.58
C TYR A 116 -12.54 17.33 1.43
N ARG A 117 -12.96 17.55 0.19
CA ARG A 117 -14.36 17.81 -0.13
C ARG A 117 -15.08 16.47 -0.26
N ALA A 118 -16.07 16.24 0.60
CA ALA A 118 -16.97 15.13 0.54
C ALA A 118 -18.17 15.46 -0.35
N GLU A 119 -18.32 14.75 -1.47
CA GLU A 119 -19.38 14.98 -2.46
C GLU A 119 -20.61 14.13 -2.11
N LEU A 120 -21.73 14.78 -1.80
CA LEU A 120 -22.99 14.11 -1.51
C LEU A 120 -23.68 13.65 -2.81
N LYS A 121 -24.24 12.44 -2.82
CA LYS A 121 -25.03 11.96 -3.94
C LYS A 121 -26.32 12.73 -4.09
N GLU A 122 -26.95 13.07 -2.97
CA GLU A 122 -28.16 13.89 -2.90
C GLU A 122 -27.85 15.16 -2.11
N PRO A 123 -28.23 16.35 -2.60
CA PRO A 123 -28.00 17.59 -1.88
C PRO A 123 -28.77 17.63 -0.55
N LEU A 124 -28.11 18.03 0.52
CA LEU A 124 -28.69 18.19 1.85
C LEU A 124 -29.55 19.47 1.89
N LYS A 125 -30.86 19.32 2.01
CA LYS A 125 -31.77 20.47 2.04
C LYS A 125 -31.63 21.31 3.31
N ALA A 126 -32.17 22.50 3.28
CA ALA A 126 -32.21 23.41 4.43
C ALA A 126 -32.92 22.73 5.63
N GLY A 127 -32.30 22.76 6.81
CA GLY A 127 -32.79 22.15 8.03
C GLY A 127 -32.66 20.63 8.12
N GLU A 128 -32.20 19.94 7.08
CA GLU A 128 -31.94 18.50 7.11
C GLU A 128 -30.61 18.15 7.77
N THR A 129 -30.52 16.94 8.30
CA THR A 129 -29.31 16.38 8.90
C THR A 129 -28.88 15.11 8.18
N ILE A 130 -27.55 14.89 8.08
CA ILE A 130 -26.97 13.68 7.53
C ILE A 130 -25.93 13.12 8.50
N LEU A 131 -25.98 11.80 8.72
CA LEU A 131 -24.98 11.08 9.50
C LEU A 131 -23.91 10.51 8.57
N ILE A 132 -22.64 10.81 8.88
CA ILE A 132 -21.49 10.33 8.13
C ILE A 132 -20.48 9.74 9.10
N THR A 133 -19.93 8.59 8.74
CA THR A 133 -18.84 7.96 9.48
C THR A 133 -17.54 8.27 8.76
N VAL A 134 -16.65 9.00 9.43
CA VAL A 134 -15.30 9.31 8.96
C VAL A 134 -14.33 8.34 9.61
N GLU A 135 -13.58 7.60 8.80
CA GLU A 135 -12.57 6.63 9.22
C GLU A 135 -11.17 7.17 8.90
N THR A 136 -10.30 7.17 9.90
CA THR A 136 -8.91 7.60 9.74
C THR A 136 -8.00 6.56 10.38
N VAL A 137 -6.95 6.14 9.67
CA VAL A 137 -5.92 5.26 10.20
C VAL A 137 -4.59 6.01 10.19
N LEU A 138 -3.98 6.12 11.36
CA LEU A 138 -2.69 6.77 11.55
C LEU A 138 -1.62 5.71 11.81
N THR A 139 -0.50 5.83 11.11
CA THR A 139 0.73 5.07 11.34
C THR A 139 1.71 5.90 12.14
N LYS A 140 2.63 5.26 12.86
CA LYS A 140 3.70 5.93 13.62
C LYS A 140 3.19 7.00 14.62
N ALA A 141 1.94 6.90 15.04
CA ALA A 141 1.32 7.84 16.00
C ALA A 141 1.50 7.40 17.46
N LEU A 142 1.94 6.16 17.67
CA LEU A 142 2.27 5.61 18.98
C LEU A 142 3.79 5.57 19.16
N THR A 143 4.29 6.15 20.23
CA THR A 143 5.72 6.21 20.52
C THR A 143 6.06 5.45 21.80
N PRO A 144 6.99 4.47 21.77
CA PRO A 144 7.45 3.78 22.97
C PRO A 144 8.08 4.76 23.97
N TYR A 145 7.67 4.66 25.24
CA TYR A 145 8.23 5.45 26.32
C TYR A 145 8.18 4.66 27.62
N PRO A 146 9.34 4.17 28.15
CA PRO A 146 10.70 4.43 27.71
C PRO A 146 11.04 3.88 26.32
N THR A 147 12.03 4.47 25.66
CA THR A 147 12.47 4.08 24.31
C THR A 147 13.24 2.76 24.25
N ALA A 148 13.70 2.26 25.42
CA ALA A 148 14.41 0.98 25.56
C ALA A 148 13.97 0.27 26.83
N ILE A 149 13.74 -1.04 26.73
CA ILE A 149 13.22 -1.92 27.79
C ILE A 149 14.08 -3.19 27.89
N ALA A 150 14.11 -3.80 29.07
CA ALA A 150 14.72 -5.12 29.26
C ALA A 150 13.90 -6.22 28.57
N GLN A 151 14.49 -7.40 28.36
CA GLN A 151 13.91 -8.50 27.62
C GLN A 151 12.56 -8.98 28.17
N GLN A 152 12.37 -8.93 29.48
CA GLN A 152 11.13 -9.37 30.17
C GLN A 152 10.24 -8.20 30.63
N GLU A 153 10.63 -6.97 30.29
CA GLU A 153 9.91 -5.78 30.69
C GLU A 153 8.76 -5.49 29.73
N ASP A 154 7.64 -5.01 30.29
CA ASP A 154 6.49 -4.60 29.51
C ASP A 154 6.78 -3.30 28.72
N GLN A 155 6.25 -3.23 27.51
CA GLN A 155 6.30 -2.04 26.69
C GLN A 155 5.23 -1.04 27.10
N LEU A 156 5.65 0.17 27.44
CA LEU A 156 4.78 1.32 27.60
C LEU A 156 4.83 2.20 26.36
N VAL A 157 3.68 2.76 25.99
CA VAL A 157 3.50 3.54 24.78
C VAL A 157 2.77 4.85 25.09
N LYS A 158 3.24 5.91 24.44
CA LYS A 158 2.61 7.24 24.53
C LYS A 158 1.86 7.54 23.23
N TYR A 159 0.57 7.83 23.35
CA TYR A 159 -0.26 8.42 22.30
C TYR A 159 -0.32 9.93 22.52
N ASN A 160 -0.16 10.70 21.46
CA ASN A 160 -0.36 12.14 21.46
C ASN A 160 -1.25 12.51 20.27
N GLY A 161 -2.39 13.14 20.53
CA GLY A 161 -3.39 13.53 19.55
C GLY A 161 -4.28 14.65 20.04
N ASN A 162 -5.37 14.91 19.34
CA ASN A 162 -6.34 15.94 19.68
C ASN A 162 -7.55 15.35 20.39
N LEU A 163 -7.94 15.94 21.53
CA LEU A 163 -9.12 15.56 22.27
C LEU A 163 -10.42 15.88 21.52
N TYR A 164 -10.43 17.00 20.78
CA TYR A 164 -11.60 17.46 20.02
C TYR A 164 -11.58 16.92 18.59
N TYR A 165 -12.76 16.78 18.00
CA TYR A 165 -12.88 16.48 16.59
C TYR A 165 -12.44 17.70 15.77
N TYR A 166 -11.41 17.54 14.99
CA TYR A 166 -10.84 18.62 14.20
C TYR A 166 -11.67 18.86 12.93
N SER A 167 -12.40 19.97 12.90
CA SER A 167 -13.31 20.31 11.82
C SER A 167 -13.32 21.81 11.53
N PRO A 168 -13.51 22.24 10.26
CA PRO A 168 -13.70 23.63 9.93
C PRO A 168 -15.05 24.18 10.37
N TYR A 169 -15.96 23.34 10.87
CA TYR A 169 -17.31 23.73 11.29
C TYR A 169 -17.45 23.78 12.80
N PHE A 170 -18.40 24.58 13.26
CA PHE A 170 -18.79 24.61 14.67
C PHE A 170 -19.43 23.28 15.07
N VAL A 171 -19.00 22.73 16.21
CA VAL A 171 -19.53 21.48 16.77
C VAL A 171 -20.38 21.78 18.00
N THR A 172 -21.66 21.39 17.96
CA THR A 172 -22.60 21.66 19.05
C THR A 172 -22.38 20.73 20.24
N SER A 173 -22.13 19.45 20.01
CA SER A 173 -21.84 18.45 21.02
C SER A 173 -20.86 17.41 20.49
N GLN A 174 -19.91 16.98 21.33
CA GLN A 174 -18.99 15.90 20.94
C GLN A 174 -18.63 15.03 22.15
N LYS A 175 -18.47 13.74 21.86
CA LYS A 175 -18.01 12.72 22.78
C LYS A 175 -16.85 11.96 22.14
N THR A 176 -15.79 11.68 22.91
CA THR A 176 -14.64 10.90 22.44
C THR A 176 -14.43 9.72 23.38
N ASN A 177 -14.42 8.51 22.81
CA ASN A 177 -14.11 7.27 23.51
C ASN A 177 -12.73 6.79 23.07
N VAL A 178 -11.82 6.53 24.00
CA VAL A 178 -10.51 5.95 23.70
C VAL A 178 -10.48 4.51 24.20
N ILE A 179 -10.23 3.57 23.29
CA ILE A 179 -10.17 2.13 23.57
C ILE A 179 -8.71 1.72 23.72
N ILE A 180 -8.39 1.07 24.83
CA ILE A 180 -7.05 0.61 25.21
C ILE A 180 -7.16 -0.90 25.54
N ASN A 181 -6.18 -1.71 25.13
CA ASN A 181 -6.18 -3.16 25.35
C ASN A 181 -5.84 -3.60 26.79
N THR A 182 -5.65 -2.67 27.71
CA THR A 182 -5.19 -2.92 29.06
C THR A 182 -5.91 -2.05 30.08
N LYS A 183 -5.98 -2.52 31.33
CA LYS A 183 -6.43 -1.73 32.48
C LYS A 183 -5.31 -0.88 33.07
N SER A 184 -4.05 -1.17 32.70
CA SER A 184 -2.87 -0.46 33.21
C SER A 184 -2.62 0.79 32.38
N VAL A 185 -3.10 1.92 32.85
CA VAL A 185 -2.86 3.26 32.30
C VAL A 185 -2.01 4.02 33.30
N GLU A 186 -0.80 4.41 32.88
CA GLU A 186 0.15 5.13 33.73
C GLU A 186 -0.30 6.59 33.93
N SER A 187 -0.67 7.24 32.85
CA SER A 187 -1.18 8.62 32.89
C SER A 187 -2.02 8.95 31.67
N PHE A 188 -2.96 9.87 31.82
CA PHE A 188 -3.75 10.40 30.73
C PHE A 188 -4.21 11.83 30.98
N THR A 189 -4.55 12.57 29.94
CA THR A 189 -5.07 13.93 30.00
C THR A 189 -6.44 13.94 30.68
N LYS A 190 -6.58 14.65 31.80
CA LYS A 190 -7.81 14.73 32.61
C LYS A 190 -8.57 16.03 32.34
N VAL A 191 -9.43 16.04 31.32
CA VAL A 191 -10.33 17.17 31.01
C VAL A 191 -11.76 16.77 31.37
N LYS A 192 -12.37 17.44 32.34
CA LYS A 192 -13.76 17.16 32.76
C LYS A 192 -14.77 17.61 31.71
N PRO A 193 -15.90 16.89 31.50
CA PRO A 193 -16.20 15.60 32.10
C PRO A 193 -15.43 14.45 31.45
N PHE A 194 -14.95 13.50 32.25
CA PHE A 194 -14.33 12.27 31.76
C PHE A 194 -14.70 11.11 32.72
N SER A 195 -14.68 9.88 32.20
CA SER A 195 -14.76 8.65 32.96
C SER A 195 -13.80 7.61 32.44
N GLN A 196 -13.26 6.75 33.31
CA GLN A 196 -12.42 5.62 32.96
C GLN A 196 -13.05 4.35 33.43
N GLN A 197 -13.23 3.38 32.56
CA GLN A 197 -13.81 2.09 32.88
C GLN A 197 -13.22 1.00 31.96
N ASP A 198 -12.71 -0.07 32.55
CA ASP A 198 -12.31 -1.33 31.89
C ASP A 198 -11.59 -1.18 30.54
N GLY A 199 -10.49 -0.42 30.51
CA GLY A 199 -9.72 -0.22 29.27
C GLY A 199 -10.32 0.78 28.29
N THR A 200 -11.32 1.56 28.70
CA THR A 200 -11.88 2.64 27.91
C THR A 200 -11.84 3.94 28.69
N ILE A 201 -11.39 5.02 28.07
CA ILE A 201 -11.47 6.37 28.61
C ILE A 201 -12.50 7.14 27.79
N GLN A 202 -13.55 7.59 28.45
CA GLN A 202 -14.61 8.41 27.83
C GLN A 202 -14.42 9.87 28.19
N TYR A 203 -14.47 10.73 27.19
CA TYR A 203 -14.39 12.17 27.30
C TYR A 203 -15.67 12.82 26.80
N GLY A 204 -16.20 13.78 27.56
CA GLY A 204 -17.40 14.51 27.20
C GLY A 204 -18.69 13.94 27.80
N PRO A 205 -19.85 14.45 27.35
CA PRO A 205 -20.03 15.36 26.21
C PRO A 205 -19.48 16.75 26.44
N TYR A 206 -18.78 17.30 25.43
CA TYR A 206 -18.30 18.68 25.42
C TYR A 206 -19.22 19.54 24.56
N PRO A 207 -19.81 20.61 25.12
CA PRO A 207 -20.64 21.51 24.36
C PRO A 207 -19.81 22.55 23.62
N SER A 208 -20.33 23.02 22.49
CA SER A 208 -19.92 24.28 21.82
C SER A 208 -18.42 24.40 21.52
N THR A 209 -17.90 23.47 20.70
CA THR A 209 -16.51 23.54 20.26
C THR A 209 -16.36 24.42 19.00
N LYS A 210 -15.39 25.34 19.05
CA LYS A 210 -15.10 26.25 17.92
C LYS A 210 -14.48 25.50 16.75
N PRO A 211 -14.60 26.01 15.51
CA PRO A 211 -13.90 25.48 14.36
C PRO A 211 -12.38 25.40 14.59
N LEU A 212 -11.75 24.34 14.06
CA LEU A 212 -10.30 24.08 14.10
C LEU A 212 -9.72 24.13 15.53
N SER A 213 -10.52 23.72 16.53
CA SER A 213 -10.04 23.65 17.92
C SER A 213 -9.06 22.51 18.08
N ASP A 214 -7.94 22.82 18.73
CA ASP A 214 -6.90 21.86 19.10
C ASP A 214 -6.77 21.82 20.64
N LYS A 215 -6.83 20.62 21.20
CA LYS A 215 -6.62 20.35 22.62
C LYS A 215 -5.84 19.07 22.79
N GLU A 216 -4.65 19.19 23.29
CA GLU A 216 -3.74 18.04 23.44
C GLU A 216 -4.37 16.93 24.30
N LEU A 217 -4.34 15.70 23.74
CA LEU A 217 -4.74 14.45 24.36
C LEU A 217 -3.51 13.54 24.44
N VAL A 218 -2.97 13.36 25.63
CA VAL A 218 -1.84 12.47 25.90
C VAL A 218 -2.32 11.28 26.73
N ILE A 219 -1.97 10.07 26.30
CA ILE A 219 -2.26 8.83 27.03
C ILE A 219 -0.98 8.00 27.06
N HIS A 220 -0.54 7.62 28.27
CA HIS A 220 0.59 6.74 28.50
C HIS A 220 0.09 5.45 29.14
N TYR A 221 0.30 4.33 28.47
CA TYR A 221 -0.31 3.06 28.83
C TYR A 221 0.57 1.87 28.39
N LYS A 222 0.31 0.71 28.98
CA LYS A 222 0.96 -0.54 28.61
C LYS A 222 0.39 -1.07 27.28
N ASN A 223 1.27 -1.34 26.31
CA ASN A 223 0.91 -1.97 25.04
C ASN A 223 2.01 -2.93 24.57
N ASN A 224 1.77 -4.23 24.74
CA ASN A 224 2.66 -5.31 24.29
C ASN A 224 2.26 -5.87 22.92
N SER A 225 1.38 -5.20 22.17
CA SER A 225 1.07 -5.63 20.80
C SER A 225 2.32 -5.57 19.92
N PRO A 226 2.41 -6.40 18.88
CA PRO A 226 3.54 -6.36 17.96
C PRO A 226 3.62 -5.01 17.22
N PHE A 227 4.76 -4.32 17.36
CA PHE A 227 5.04 -3.10 16.61
C PHE A 227 5.92 -3.44 15.40
N LEU A 228 5.34 -4.16 14.44
CA LEU A 228 6.02 -4.54 13.20
C LEU A 228 5.73 -3.52 12.10
N THR A 229 6.80 -2.96 11.55
CA THR A 229 6.73 -2.12 10.36
C THR A 229 7.42 -2.84 9.21
N VAL A 230 6.73 -3.00 8.10
CA VAL A 230 7.34 -3.38 6.85
C VAL A 230 7.95 -2.13 6.24
N THR A 231 9.27 -2.03 6.24
CA THR A 231 9.96 -0.86 5.71
C THR A 231 9.89 -0.82 4.19
N ARG A 232 9.94 -1.99 3.54
CA ARG A 232 9.85 -2.10 2.08
C ARG A 232 9.28 -3.45 1.66
N VAL A 233 8.41 -3.44 0.66
CA VAL A 233 7.97 -4.60 -0.09
C VAL A 233 8.32 -4.40 -1.56
N GLU A 234 9.07 -5.33 -2.14
CA GLU A 234 9.18 -5.45 -3.59
C GLU A 234 8.32 -6.62 -4.03
N ARG A 235 7.22 -6.33 -4.71
CA ARG A 235 6.28 -7.32 -5.21
C ARG A 235 6.46 -7.48 -6.71
N LEU A 236 6.89 -8.68 -7.14
CA LEU A 236 7.03 -9.06 -8.53
C LEU A 236 5.87 -9.96 -8.92
N ILE A 237 5.18 -9.61 -10.01
CA ILE A 237 4.09 -10.41 -10.59
C ILE A 237 4.49 -10.75 -12.01
N GLU A 238 4.78 -12.00 -12.28
CA GLU A 238 5.10 -12.48 -13.63
C GLU A 238 3.88 -13.19 -14.23
N VAL A 239 3.37 -12.62 -15.32
CA VAL A 239 2.15 -13.11 -15.98
C VAL A 239 2.51 -14.02 -17.13
N SER A 240 2.11 -15.29 -17.05
CA SER A 240 2.22 -16.24 -18.14
C SER A 240 0.84 -16.57 -18.72
N HIS A 241 0.73 -16.58 -20.04
CA HIS A 241 -0.47 -17.03 -20.75
C HIS A 241 -0.59 -18.57 -20.83
N TRP A 242 0.43 -19.28 -20.38
CA TRP A 242 0.47 -20.76 -20.31
C TRP A 242 -0.24 -21.33 -19.07
N GLY A 243 -0.91 -20.51 -18.28
CA GLY A 243 -1.77 -20.96 -17.20
C GLY A 243 -1.28 -20.61 -15.80
N ASN A 244 -0.13 -19.95 -15.65
CA ASN A 244 0.44 -19.60 -14.35
C ASN A 244 0.69 -18.09 -14.22
N ILE A 245 0.50 -17.56 -13.01
CA ILE A 245 0.98 -16.25 -12.60
C ILE A 245 1.84 -16.48 -11.36
N ALA A 246 3.12 -16.15 -11.45
CA ALA A 246 4.05 -16.23 -10.34
C ALA A 246 4.08 -14.90 -9.58
N VAL A 247 4.03 -14.97 -8.27
CA VAL A 247 4.16 -13.80 -7.37
C VAL A 247 5.32 -14.05 -6.44
N GLU A 248 6.25 -13.11 -6.38
CA GLU A 248 7.35 -13.10 -5.43
C GLU A 248 7.37 -11.78 -4.69
N GLU A 249 7.43 -11.83 -3.37
CA GLU A 249 7.51 -10.67 -2.49
C GLU A 249 8.80 -10.72 -1.68
N VAL A 250 9.61 -9.70 -1.85
CA VAL A 250 10.80 -9.46 -1.02
C VAL A 250 10.40 -8.45 0.05
N ILE A 251 10.43 -8.88 1.30
CA ILE A 251 9.86 -8.14 2.42
C ILE A 251 10.94 -7.83 3.45
N GLU A 252 11.08 -6.55 3.77
CA GLU A 252 11.94 -6.04 4.83
C GLU A 252 11.08 -5.62 6.02
N ILE A 253 11.30 -6.21 7.19
CA ILE A 253 10.56 -5.95 8.42
C ILE A 253 11.49 -5.41 9.50
N GLU A 254 11.00 -4.42 10.25
CA GLU A 254 11.64 -3.91 11.46
C GLU A 254 10.63 -3.90 12.62
N HIS A 255 11.06 -4.30 13.79
CA HIS A 255 10.27 -4.10 15.01
C HIS A 255 10.51 -2.69 15.54
N THR A 256 9.52 -1.80 15.39
CA THR A 256 9.60 -0.38 15.72
C THR A 256 9.16 -0.02 17.15
N GLY A 257 8.94 -1.02 18.00
CA GLY A 257 8.66 -0.85 19.43
C GLY A 257 9.89 -0.41 20.25
N ALA A 258 9.76 -0.45 21.57
CA ALA A 258 10.85 -0.13 22.50
C ALA A 258 12.07 -1.02 22.26
N LYS A 259 13.24 -0.41 22.09
CA LYS A 259 14.50 -1.13 21.78
C LYS A 259 14.90 -2.06 22.91
N LEU A 260 15.45 -3.23 22.57
CA LEU A 260 16.02 -4.13 23.56
C LEU A 260 17.20 -3.48 24.28
N LYS A 261 17.13 -3.39 25.59
CA LYS A 261 18.19 -2.89 26.47
C LYS A 261 19.00 -4.08 26.99
N GLY A 262 20.30 -4.08 26.72
CA GLY A 262 21.21 -5.14 27.14
C GLY A 262 21.29 -6.32 26.16
N PRO A 263 22.05 -7.37 26.50
CA PRO A 263 22.22 -8.55 25.64
C PRO A 263 20.97 -9.42 25.64
N PHE A 264 20.73 -10.10 24.54
CA PHE A 264 19.69 -11.12 24.41
C PHE A 264 20.09 -12.39 25.16
N SER A 265 19.24 -12.85 26.08
CA SER A 265 19.38 -14.15 26.74
C SER A 265 18.42 -15.18 26.12
N ARG A 266 18.99 -16.18 25.41
CA ARG A 266 18.19 -17.26 24.84
C ARG A 266 17.57 -18.14 25.91
N TYR A 267 18.26 -18.35 27.05
CA TYR A 267 17.79 -19.14 28.17
C TYR A 267 16.53 -18.54 28.77
N ASP A 268 16.57 -17.25 29.14
CA ASP A 268 15.43 -16.56 29.71
C ASP A 268 14.25 -16.52 28.73
N TYR A 269 14.54 -16.33 27.44
CA TYR A 269 13.51 -16.35 26.38
C TYR A 269 12.80 -17.71 26.26
N GLN A 270 13.52 -18.81 26.41
CA GLN A 270 12.95 -20.17 26.35
C GLN A 270 12.16 -20.54 27.61
N GLN A 271 12.53 -20.00 28.76
CA GLN A 271 11.85 -20.23 30.03
C GLN A 271 10.65 -19.31 30.24
N ASP A 272 10.57 -18.23 29.49
CA ASP A 272 9.44 -17.30 29.61
C ASP A 272 8.19 -17.91 28.97
N HIS A 273 7.36 -18.51 29.82
CA HIS A 273 6.05 -19.08 29.46
C HIS A 273 4.95 -18.00 29.43
N HIS A 274 5.25 -16.78 29.87
CA HIS A 274 4.30 -15.68 29.89
C HIS A 274 4.27 -15.02 28.51
N SER A 275 3.10 -15.00 27.92
CA SER A 275 2.79 -14.24 26.70
C SER A 275 2.79 -12.74 27.02
N GLY A 276 3.96 -12.15 27.27
CA GLY A 276 4.02 -10.79 27.75
C GLY A 276 5.06 -9.88 27.10
N PRO A 277 6.26 -10.34 26.70
CA PRO A 277 7.21 -9.43 26.12
C PRO A 277 6.71 -8.92 24.75
N ALA A 278 7.04 -7.68 24.46
CA ALA A 278 6.73 -7.03 23.19
C ALA A 278 7.54 -7.60 22.01
N SER A 279 8.00 -8.86 22.10
CA SER A 279 8.75 -9.54 21.04
C SER A 279 7.84 -10.35 20.15
N VAL A 280 8.18 -10.44 18.87
CA VAL A 280 7.40 -11.18 17.87
C VAL A 280 8.03 -12.53 17.57
N ARG A 281 7.31 -13.61 17.87
CA ARG A 281 7.72 -15.02 17.61
C ARG A 281 7.25 -15.52 16.26
N SER A 282 6.02 -15.17 15.89
CA SER A 282 5.38 -15.51 14.61
C SER A 282 4.32 -14.48 14.27
N TYR A 283 3.91 -14.46 13.02
CA TYR A 283 2.79 -13.66 12.54
C TYR A 283 2.07 -14.40 11.40
N LYS A 284 0.81 -14.03 11.20
CA LYS A 284 -0.06 -14.69 10.21
C LYS A 284 -0.13 -13.88 8.93
N THR A 285 0.21 -14.53 7.83
CA THR A 285 0.08 -13.99 6.48
C THR A 285 -1.08 -14.68 5.75
N LEU A 286 -1.89 -13.93 5.02
CA LEU A 286 -3.01 -14.45 4.25
C LEU A 286 -2.76 -14.27 2.75
N LEU A 287 -2.65 -15.40 2.05
CA LEU A 287 -2.52 -15.46 0.60
C LEU A 287 -3.86 -15.75 -0.07
N PRO A 288 -4.01 -15.52 -1.39
CA PRO A 288 -5.18 -15.93 -2.15
C PRO A 288 -5.49 -17.42 -1.97
N ALA A 289 -6.76 -17.80 -2.06
CA ALA A 289 -7.21 -19.19 -1.85
C ALA A 289 -6.57 -20.18 -2.84
N SER A 290 -6.30 -19.72 -4.07
CA SER A 290 -5.67 -20.51 -5.14
C SER A 290 -4.14 -20.51 -5.11
N ALA A 291 -3.52 -19.95 -4.08
CA ALA A 291 -2.06 -19.95 -3.95
C ALA A 291 -1.52 -21.37 -3.79
N SER A 292 -0.55 -21.73 -4.63
CA SER A 292 0.15 -23.01 -4.66
C SER A 292 1.67 -22.81 -4.68
N ASP A 293 2.43 -23.87 -4.47
CA ASP A 293 3.90 -23.87 -4.51
C ASP A 293 4.52 -22.78 -3.63
N VAL A 294 3.94 -22.57 -2.46
CA VAL A 294 4.36 -21.53 -1.54
C VAL A 294 5.74 -21.81 -0.98
N TYR A 295 6.64 -20.83 -1.06
CA TYR A 295 7.95 -20.93 -0.43
C TYR A 295 8.26 -19.69 0.40
N TYR A 296 8.96 -19.91 1.52
CA TYR A 296 9.40 -18.89 2.45
C TYR A 296 10.89 -19.08 2.73
N ARG A 297 11.70 -18.09 2.38
CA ARG A 297 13.16 -18.13 2.51
C ARG A 297 13.73 -16.81 3.00
N ASP A 298 14.80 -16.90 3.75
CA ASP A 298 15.63 -15.75 4.10
C ASP A 298 16.98 -15.82 3.36
N THR A 299 17.92 -14.94 3.72
CA THR A 299 19.28 -14.93 3.13
C THR A 299 20.07 -16.21 3.36
N ASN A 300 19.70 -17.01 4.37
CA ASN A 300 20.34 -18.28 4.72
C ASN A 300 19.66 -19.50 4.07
N GLY A 301 18.55 -19.33 3.38
CA GLY A 301 17.79 -20.36 2.70
C GLY A 301 16.37 -20.58 3.24
N ASN A 302 15.75 -21.70 2.88
CA ASN A 302 14.37 -22.00 3.26
C ASN A 302 14.17 -22.08 4.78
N ILE A 303 13.03 -21.55 5.25
CA ILE A 303 12.61 -21.61 6.65
C ILE A 303 11.50 -22.65 6.77
N SER A 304 11.79 -23.78 7.45
CA SER A 304 10.88 -24.92 7.58
C SER A 304 10.03 -24.93 8.86
N THR A 305 10.21 -23.94 9.75
CA THR A 305 9.49 -23.87 11.04
C THR A 305 8.10 -23.26 10.95
N SER A 306 7.71 -22.77 9.77
CA SER A 306 6.41 -22.15 9.50
C SER A 306 5.36 -23.20 9.17
N ASN A 307 4.09 -22.88 9.39
CA ASN A 307 2.95 -23.74 9.09
C ASN A 307 2.06 -23.10 8.00
N MET A 308 1.55 -23.95 7.12
CA MET A 308 0.59 -23.56 6.10
C MET A 308 -0.74 -24.27 6.34
N LYS A 309 -1.86 -23.53 6.28
CA LYS A 309 -3.22 -24.05 6.36
C LYS A 309 -4.02 -23.56 5.18
N VAL A 310 -4.45 -24.47 4.32
CA VAL A 310 -5.35 -24.16 3.21
C VAL A 310 -6.78 -24.10 3.74
N LYS A 311 -7.41 -22.94 3.65
CA LYS A 311 -8.81 -22.70 3.97
C LYS A 311 -9.62 -22.53 2.68
N LYS A 312 -10.94 -22.45 2.80
CA LYS A 312 -11.83 -22.28 1.64
C LYS A 312 -11.61 -20.94 0.91
N ASP A 313 -11.34 -19.87 1.68
CA ASP A 313 -11.31 -18.50 1.16
C ASP A 313 -9.90 -17.89 1.15
N SER A 314 -8.90 -18.58 1.73
CA SER A 314 -7.53 -18.09 1.82
C SER A 314 -6.55 -19.21 2.17
N VAL A 315 -5.27 -18.99 1.88
CA VAL A 315 -4.17 -19.80 2.42
C VAL A 315 -3.54 -19.03 3.58
N GLU A 316 -3.66 -19.57 4.79
CA GLU A 316 -3.09 -18.97 6.00
C GLU A 316 -1.69 -19.54 6.24
N LEU A 317 -0.72 -18.65 6.39
CA LEU A 317 0.66 -18.96 6.73
C LEU A 317 0.96 -18.45 8.14
N ASP A 318 1.39 -19.32 9.05
CA ASP A 318 1.99 -18.92 10.33
C ASP A 318 3.51 -18.85 10.12
N LEU A 319 4.00 -17.66 9.79
CA LEU A 319 5.41 -17.42 9.50
C LEU A 319 6.20 -17.26 10.79
N ARG A 320 7.28 -18.04 10.94
CA ARG A 320 8.19 -17.98 12.08
C ARG A 320 9.59 -17.58 11.61
N PRO A 321 10.02 -16.35 11.90
CA PRO A 321 11.40 -15.93 11.65
C PRO A 321 12.41 -16.83 12.38
N ARG A 322 13.66 -16.91 11.90
CA ARG A 322 14.71 -17.72 12.56
C ARG A 322 15.00 -17.32 13.99
N TYR A 323 14.76 -16.09 14.31
CA TYR A 323 14.91 -15.51 15.65
C TYR A 323 13.72 -14.61 15.95
N PRO A 324 13.33 -14.51 17.23
CA PRO A 324 12.28 -13.59 17.64
C PRO A 324 12.72 -12.16 17.35
N LEU A 325 11.79 -11.31 16.94
CA LEU A 325 12.08 -9.91 16.67
C LEU A 325 11.81 -9.08 17.94
N PHE A 326 12.86 -8.51 18.51
CA PHE A 326 12.78 -7.51 19.57
C PHE A 326 12.84 -6.10 18.98
N GLY A 327 12.49 -5.10 19.78
CA GLY A 327 12.53 -3.71 19.34
C GLY A 327 13.89 -3.28 18.78
N GLY A 328 13.87 -2.69 17.59
CA GLY A 328 15.05 -2.32 16.81
C GLY A 328 15.63 -3.44 15.95
N TRP A 329 15.13 -4.68 16.05
CA TRP A 329 15.61 -5.79 15.23
C TRP A 329 14.91 -5.81 13.88
N LYS A 330 15.68 -6.25 12.86
CA LYS A 330 15.25 -6.29 11.47
C LYS A 330 15.27 -7.73 10.95
N SER A 331 14.41 -8.03 10.01
CA SER A 331 14.44 -9.28 9.26
C SER A 331 14.15 -9.01 7.79
N HIS A 332 14.71 -9.82 6.93
CA HIS A 332 14.51 -9.78 5.49
C HIS A 332 14.17 -11.19 5.01
N TYR A 333 13.13 -11.32 4.21
CA TYR A 333 12.73 -12.60 3.66
C TYR A 333 12.03 -12.45 2.31
N THR A 334 11.99 -13.54 1.58
CA THR A 334 11.26 -13.69 0.33
C THR A 334 10.12 -14.69 0.54
N LEU A 335 8.93 -14.29 0.15
CA LEU A 335 7.73 -15.12 0.09
C LEU A 335 7.30 -15.22 -1.38
N GLY A 336 7.13 -16.43 -1.90
CA GLY A 336 6.64 -16.59 -3.26
C GLY A 336 5.57 -17.65 -3.34
N TYR A 337 4.71 -17.54 -4.34
CA TYR A 337 3.63 -18.46 -4.63
C TYR A 337 3.17 -18.37 -6.08
N ASN A 338 2.46 -19.37 -6.55
CA ASN A 338 1.84 -19.42 -7.86
C ASN A 338 0.31 -19.33 -7.74
N VAL A 339 -0.33 -18.71 -8.71
CA VAL A 339 -1.79 -18.73 -8.86
C VAL A 339 -2.18 -19.07 -10.30
N PRO A 340 -3.31 -19.78 -10.52
CA PRO A 340 -3.74 -20.12 -11.87
C PRO A 340 -4.24 -18.88 -12.61
N SER A 341 -3.81 -18.71 -13.85
CA SER A 341 -4.15 -17.52 -14.64
C SER A 341 -5.64 -17.37 -14.90
N TYR A 342 -6.41 -18.46 -14.99
CA TYR A 342 -7.83 -18.43 -15.29
C TYR A 342 -8.70 -17.71 -14.22
N GLU A 343 -8.20 -17.56 -13.01
CA GLU A 343 -8.91 -16.82 -11.94
C GLU A 343 -8.65 -15.31 -11.98
N TYR A 344 -7.50 -14.89 -12.51
CA TYR A 344 -7.01 -13.51 -12.40
C TYR A 344 -6.86 -12.80 -13.75
N LEU A 345 -6.76 -13.58 -14.85
CA LEU A 345 -6.53 -13.07 -16.20
C LEU A 345 -7.75 -13.34 -17.08
N TYR A 346 -8.52 -12.29 -17.34
CA TYR A 346 -9.67 -12.31 -18.22
C TYR A 346 -9.28 -11.86 -19.62
N HIS A 347 -9.97 -12.35 -20.67
CA HIS A 347 -9.71 -11.94 -22.03
C HIS A 347 -10.98 -11.79 -22.88
N SER A 348 -10.89 -10.89 -23.86
CA SER A 348 -11.87 -10.75 -24.96
C SER A 348 -11.11 -10.53 -26.26
N GLY A 349 -11.06 -11.55 -27.12
CA GLY A 349 -10.21 -11.55 -28.30
C GLY A 349 -8.73 -11.44 -27.94
N ASN A 350 -8.08 -10.36 -28.38
CA ASN A 350 -6.66 -10.06 -28.09
C ASN A 350 -6.48 -9.08 -26.90
N GLU A 351 -7.57 -8.61 -26.31
CA GLU A 351 -7.51 -7.77 -25.10
C GLU A 351 -7.54 -8.63 -23.86
N TYR A 352 -6.65 -8.34 -22.93
CA TYR A 352 -6.49 -9.03 -21.65
C TYR A 352 -6.66 -8.06 -20.50
N LEU A 353 -7.27 -8.54 -19.40
CA LEU A 353 -7.47 -7.82 -18.16
C LEU A 353 -6.94 -8.66 -17.02
N LEU A 354 -5.83 -8.23 -16.42
CA LEU A 354 -5.32 -8.78 -15.17
C LEU A 354 -5.96 -8.04 -13.99
N LYS A 355 -6.55 -8.81 -13.06
CA LYS A 355 -7.13 -8.28 -11.83
C LYS A 355 -6.51 -9.00 -10.63
N MET A 356 -5.69 -8.31 -9.85
CA MET A 356 -4.98 -8.85 -8.68
C MET A 356 -4.87 -7.80 -7.58
N ARG A 357 -4.60 -8.23 -6.35
CA ARG A 357 -4.34 -7.31 -5.23
C ARG A 357 -3.03 -6.56 -5.44
N VAL A 358 -3.03 -5.28 -5.04
CA VAL A 358 -1.81 -4.45 -5.05
C VAL A 358 -0.79 -4.98 -4.04
N ILE A 359 -1.26 -5.39 -2.87
CA ILE A 359 -0.49 -5.98 -1.79
C ILE A 359 -1.33 -7.07 -1.12
N ASP A 360 -0.72 -8.13 -0.62
CA ASP A 360 -1.38 -9.13 0.19
C ASP A 360 -1.38 -8.76 1.68
N HIS A 361 -2.15 -9.48 2.48
CA HIS A 361 -2.17 -9.33 3.92
C HIS A 361 -0.92 -9.97 4.52
N ILE A 362 0.05 -9.15 4.94
CA ILE A 362 1.34 -9.62 5.48
C ILE A 362 1.20 -10.04 6.95
N PHE A 363 0.53 -9.24 7.77
CA PHE A 363 0.15 -9.55 9.16
C PHE A 363 -0.99 -8.62 9.62
N ASP A 364 -1.65 -8.98 10.72
CA ASP A 364 -2.76 -8.21 11.30
C ASP A 364 -2.29 -6.81 11.74
N ASP A 365 -3.08 -5.77 11.46
CA ASP A 365 -2.73 -4.37 11.69
C ASP A 365 -1.42 -3.94 11.03
N MET A 366 -1.19 -4.41 9.80
CA MET A 366 0.03 -4.14 9.07
C MET A 366 0.22 -2.66 8.80
N GLN A 367 1.48 -2.24 8.92
CA GLN A 367 2.00 -0.94 8.48
C GLN A 367 3.10 -1.18 7.47
N VAL A 368 2.98 -0.59 6.29
CA VAL A 368 3.96 -0.73 5.21
C VAL A 368 4.42 0.65 4.75
N ASP A 369 5.70 0.93 4.89
CA ASP A 369 6.25 2.25 4.56
C ASP A 369 6.31 2.47 3.05
N GLU A 370 6.81 1.48 2.29
CA GLU A 370 6.90 1.56 0.83
C GLU A 370 6.57 0.20 0.19
N VAL A 371 5.75 0.24 -0.85
CA VAL A 371 5.52 -0.90 -1.75
C VAL A 371 5.99 -0.52 -3.15
N VAL A 372 6.79 -1.37 -3.76
CA VAL A 372 7.20 -1.30 -5.16
C VAL A 372 6.63 -2.52 -5.88
N THR A 373 5.63 -2.34 -6.71
CA THR A 373 5.02 -3.43 -7.48
C THR A 373 5.55 -3.40 -8.91
N LYS A 374 6.09 -4.52 -9.37
CA LYS A 374 6.59 -4.76 -10.73
C LYS A 374 5.74 -5.85 -11.39
N ILE A 375 5.13 -5.56 -12.52
CA ILE A 375 4.31 -6.50 -13.27
C ILE A 375 5.01 -6.78 -14.60
N ILE A 376 5.49 -8.01 -14.79
CA ILE A 376 6.12 -8.48 -16.02
C ILE A 376 5.02 -9.09 -16.89
N LEU A 377 4.82 -8.51 -18.06
CA LEU A 377 3.88 -9.00 -19.07
C LEU A 377 4.60 -9.88 -20.10
N PRO A 378 3.86 -10.77 -20.82
CA PRO A 378 4.44 -11.54 -21.91
C PRO A 378 5.06 -10.67 -23.00
N GLU A 379 6.09 -11.16 -23.66
CA GLU A 379 6.77 -10.46 -24.78
C GLU A 379 5.77 -10.12 -25.89
N GLY A 380 5.76 -8.86 -26.33
CA GLY A 380 4.84 -8.35 -27.34
C GLY A 380 3.51 -7.83 -26.81
N ALA A 381 3.33 -7.74 -25.50
CA ALA A 381 2.20 -7.03 -24.89
C ALA A 381 2.29 -5.52 -25.19
N THR A 382 1.18 -4.92 -25.61
CA THR A 382 1.08 -3.50 -26.01
C THR A 382 -0.14 -2.83 -25.41
N SER A 383 -0.27 -1.51 -25.58
CA SER A 383 -1.45 -0.71 -25.16
C SER A 383 -1.82 -0.87 -23.69
N VAL A 384 -0.79 -0.85 -22.82
CA VAL A 384 -0.95 -1.11 -21.37
C VAL A 384 -1.64 0.06 -20.69
N LYS A 385 -2.76 -0.25 -19.98
CA LYS A 385 -3.54 0.69 -19.17
C LYS A 385 -3.70 0.15 -17.76
N LEU A 386 -3.13 0.87 -16.78
CA LEU A 386 -3.20 0.54 -15.35
C LEU A 386 -4.29 1.38 -14.69
N ASN A 387 -5.19 0.73 -13.95
CA ASN A 387 -6.22 1.35 -13.12
C ASN A 387 -6.09 0.82 -11.69
N ILE A 388 -5.86 1.72 -10.73
CA ILE A 388 -5.72 1.42 -9.30
C ILE A 388 -6.75 2.26 -8.54
N PRO A 389 -7.42 1.73 -7.50
CA PRO A 389 -8.49 2.43 -6.79
C PRO A 389 -8.02 3.61 -5.93
N TYR A 390 -6.73 3.81 -5.79
CA TYR A 390 -6.12 4.93 -5.04
C TYR A 390 -4.90 5.48 -5.79
N PRO A 391 -4.46 6.71 -5.49
CA PRO A 391 -3.32 7.32 -6.17
C PRO A 391 -2.02 6.59 -5.88
N VAL A 392 -1.26 6.30 -6.95
CA VAL A 392 0.07 5.68 -6.91
C VAL A 392 1.03 6.48 -7.80
N THR A 393 2.30 6.36 -7.55
CA THR A 393 3.35 6.93 -8.41
C THR A 393 3.78 5.87 -9.43
N ARG A 394 3.45 6.08 -10.71
CA ARG A 394 3.92 5.20 -11.79
C ARG A 394 5.35 5.58 -12.16
N LEU A 395 6.24 4.58 -12.21
CA LEU A 395 7.59 4.73 -12.72
C LEU A 395 7.62 4.49 -14.23
N PRO A 396 8.68 4.94 -14.93
CA PRO A 396 8.87 4.63 -16.36
C PRO A 396 8.87 3.13 -16.60
N ASP A 397 8.22 2.71 -17.68
CA ASP A 397 8.18 1.31 -18.08
C ASP A 397 9.59 0.83 -18.47
N SER A 398 9.94 -0.40 -18.10
CA SER A 398 11.22 -1.02 -18.38
C SER A 398 11.03 -2.35 -19.12
N LEU A 399 12.12 -2.98 -19.52
CA LEU A 399 12.10 -4.28 -20.18
C LEU A 399 12.84 -5.30 -19.32
N HIS A 400 12.25 -6.48 -19.19
CA HIS A 400 12.88 -7.66 -18.62
C HIS A 400 13.19 -8.65 -19.72
N TYR A 401 14.38 -9.26 -19.69
CA TYR A 401 14.84 -10.21 -20.69
C TYR A 401 15.03 -11.57 -20.06
N THR A 402 14.46 -12.60 -20.68
CA THR A 402 14.71 -14.00 -20.36
C THR A 402 15.44 -14.68 -21.52
N TYR A 403 15.82 -15.97 -21.37
CA TYR A 403 16.71 -16.66 -22.30
C TYR A 403 16.24 -16.71 -23.77
N LEU A 404 14.93 -16.75 -24.02
CA LEU A 404 14.35 -16.89 -25.36
C LEU A 404 13.67 -15.61 -25.86
N ASP A 405 13.71 -14.54 -25.07
CA ASP A 405 13.12 -13.27 -25.47
C ASP A 405 13.93 -12.58 -26.58
N THR A 406 13.25 -12.01 -27.55
CA THR A 406 13.84 -11.30 -28.68
C THR A 406 13.77 -9.79 -28.51
N LYS A 407 12.66 -9.28 -27.99
CA LYS A 407 12.38 -7.84 -27.78
C LYS A 407 12.36 -7.46 -26.32
N GLY A 408 12.22 -8.46 -25.43
CA GLY A 408 12.04 -8.28 -24.01
C GLY A 408 10.58 -8.11 -23.58
N ARG A 409 10.31 -8.41 -22.34
CA ARG A 409 9.00 -8.39 -21.68
C ARG A 409 8.74 -7.03 -21.07
N PRO A 410 7.62 -6.34 -21.36
CA PRO A 410 7.30 -5.07 -20.73
C PRO A 410 7.10 -5.23 -19.22
N VAL A 411 7.72 -4.34 -18.44
CA VAL A 411 7.60 -4.28 -16.99
C VAL A 411 6.91 -2.97 -16.60
N ILE A 412 5.77 -3.10 -15.94
CA ILE A 412 5.02 -1.98 -15.41
C ILE A 412 5.36 -1.85 -13.94
N THR A 413 5.91 -0.70 -13.54
CA THR A 413 6.31 -0.44 -12.16
C THR A 413 5.54 0.72 -11.57
N PHE A 414 5.04 0.56 -10.37
CA PHE A 414 4.43 1.63 -9.58
C PHE A 414 4.79 1.50 -8.11
N THR A 415 4.75 2.64 -7.41
CA THR A 415 5.07 2.72 -5.99
C THR A 415 3.95 3.39 -5.21
N LYS A 416 3.81 3.00 -3.96
CA LYS A 416 2.91 3.61 -3.00
C LYS A 416 3.56 3.60 -1.63
N ASN A 417 3.41 4.71 -0.90
CA ASN A 417 3.92 4.85 0.46
C ASN A 417 2.78 4.84 1.48
N ASN A 418 3.12 4.43 2.69
CA ASN A 418 2.26 4.44 3.86
C ASN A 418 0.96 3.66 3.66
N LEU A 419 1.07 2.32 3.49
CA LEU A 419 -0.07 1.43 3.30
C LEU A 419 -0.44 0.74 4.62
N VAL A 420 -1.75 0.46 4.72
CA VAL A 420 -2.37 -0.32 5.78
C VAL A 420 -3.37 -1.31 5.15
N GLU A 421 -4.03 -2.14 5.94
CA GLU A 421 -4.99 -3.14 5.46
C GLU A 421 -6.06 -2.59 4.50
N ASN A 422 -6.48 -1.33 4.69
CA ASN A 422 -7.45 -0.67 3.80
C ASN A 422 -6.97 -0.52 2.35
N HIS A 423 -5.68 -0.73 2.08
CA HIS A 423 -5.10 -0.69 0.74
C HIS A 423 -5.00 -2.08 0.07
N ILE A 424 -5.47 -3.15 0.72
CA ILE A 424 -5.59 -4.49 0.12
C ILE A 424 -6.77 -4.48 -0.84
N LEU A 425 -6.58 -3.84 -1.99
CA LEU A 425 -7.58 -3.69 -3.05
C LEU A 425 -7.00 -4.17 -4.37
N ASP A 426 -7.89 -4.58 -5.29
CA ASP A 426 -7.50 -5.08 -6.60
C ASP A 426 -7.15 -3.93 -7.54
N PHE A 427 -6.02 -4.05 -8.24
CA PHE A 427 -5.74 -3.28 -9.44
C PHE A 427 -6.28 -3.97 -10.68
N GLN A 428 -6.46 -3.21 -11.75
CA GLN A 428 -6.85 -3.70 -13.06
C GLN A 428 -5.81 -3.25 -14.09
N LEU A 429 -5.17 -4.21 -14.75
CA LEU A 429 -4.21 -3.95 -15.81
C LEU A 429 -4.76 -4.49 -17.12
N ARG A 430 -5.05 -3.59 -18.07
CA ARG A 430 -5.50 -3.94 -19.42
C ARG A 430 -4.33 -3.84 -20.39
N TYR A 431 -4.21 -4.82 -21.29
CA TYR A 431 -3.21 -4.83 -22.34
C TYR A 431 -3.69 -5.64 -23.53
N THR A 432 -3.06 -5.41 -24.69
CA THR A 432 -3.34 -6.15 -25.92
C THR A 432 -2.20 -7.13 -26.19
N PHE A 433 -2.55 -8.40 -26.44
CA PHE A 433 -1.57 -9.45 -26.76
C PHE A 433 -2.11 -10.36 -27.86
N PRO A 434 -1.44 -10.43 -29.05
CA PRO A 434 -1.80 -11.35 -30.11
C PRO A 434 -1.51 -12.81 -29.70
N ARG A 435 -2.50 -13.68 -29.73
CA ARG A 435 -2.37 -15.09 -29.31
C ARG A 435 -1.29 -15.87 -30.05
N LEU A 436 -1.01 -15.53 -31.31
CA LEU A 436 0.04 -16.16 -32.08
C LEU A 436 1.44 -16.00 -31.47
N LEU A 437 1.67 -14.92 -30.71
CA LEU A 437 2.94 -14.70 -30.03
C LEU A 437 3.22 -15.70 -28.90
N MET A 438 2.20 -16.42 -28.41
CA MET A 438 2.42 -17.52 -27.47
C MET A 438 3.32 -18.62 -28.04
N PHE A 439 3.31 -18.80 -29.37
CA PHE A 439 4.12 -19.81 -30.03
C PHE A 439 5.54 -19.32 -30.40
N GLN A 440 5.87 -18.06 -30.13
CA GLN A 440 7.17 -17.49 -30.51
C GLN A 440 8.34 -18.28 -29.91
N GLU A 441 8.33 -18.48 -28.58
CA GLU A 441 9.40 -19.19 -27.87
C GLU A 441 9.50 -20.67 -28.33
N PRO A 442 8.40 -21.46 -28.36
CA PRO A 442 8.46 -22.84 -28.91
C PRO A 442 8.93 -22.91 -30.36
N LEU A 443 8.49 -21.97 -31.22
CA LEU A 443 8.89 -21.97 -32.62
C LEU A 443 10.37 -21.62 -32.81
N LEU A 444 10.95 -20.77 -31.96
CA LEU A 444 12.39 -20.49 -31.95
C LEU A 444 13.20 -21.77 -31.65
N VAL A 445 12.78 -22.54 -30.65
CA VAL A 445 13.44 -23.81 -30.30
C VAL A 445 13.31 -24.82 -31.43
N VAL A 446 12.11 -24.99 -31.99
CA VAL A 446 11.88 -25.90 -33.13
C VAL A 446 12.71 -25.46 -34.34
N GLY A 447 12.71 -24.17 -34.64
CA GLY A 447 13.52 -23.63 -35.75
C GLY A 447 15.02 -23.87 -35.57
N PHE A 448 15.53 -23.68 -34.33
CA PHE A 448 16.94 -23.97 -34.02
C PHE A 448 17.26 -25.45 -34.18
N LEU A 449 16.43 -26.35 -33.65
CA LEU A 449 16.65 -27.80 -33.79
C LEU A 449 16.57 -28.23 -35.25
N TYR A 450 15.61 -27.69 -36.01
CA TYR A 450 15.50 -27.96 -37.44
C TYR A 450 16.75 -27.52 -38.21
N ALA A 451 17.24 -26.31 -37.96
CA ALA A 451 18.48 -25.82 -38.54
C ALA A 451 19.70 -26.70 -38.18
N LEU A 452 19.79 -27.14 -36.92
CA LEU A 452 20.82 -28.06 -36.45
C LEU A 452 20.77 -29.40 -37.24
N PHE A 453 19.58 -30.00 -37.40
CA PHE A 453 19.41 -31.24 -38.19
C PHE A 453 19.79 -31.04 -39.64
N LEU A 454 19.41 -29.92 -40.25
CA LEU A 454 19.83 -29.61 -41.64
C LEU A 454 21.36 -29.49 -41.72
N CYS A 455 22.02 -28.82 -40.79
CA CYS A 455 23.46 -28.72 -40.74
C CYS A 455 24.14 -30.10 -40.65
N VAL A 456 23.61 -30.99 -39.78
CA VAL A 456 24.11 -32.37 -39.65
C VAL A 456 23.93 -33.14 -40.95
N ILE A 457 22.75 -33.06 -41.59
CA ILE A 457 22.48 -33.73 -42.87
C ILE A 457 23.45 -33.23 -43.96
N ILE A 458 23.63 -31.91 -44.04
CA ILE A 458 24.59 -31.31 -45.02
C ILE A 458 25.99 -31.79 -44.72
N TYR A 459 26.44 -31.74 -43.45
CA TYR A 459 27.77 -32.17 -43.04
C TYR A 459 28.04 -33.62 -43.42
N VAL A 460 27.09 -34.55 -43.14
CA VAL A 460 27.22 -35.99 -43.49
C VAL A 460 27.16 -36.22 -45.00
N ARG A 461 26.47 -35.34 -45.77
CA ARG A 461 26.36 -35.46 -47.24
C ARG A 461 27.51 -34.80 -47.99
N LEU A 462 28.24 -33.88 -47.37
CA LEU A 462 29.41 -33.25 -47.96
C LEU A 462 30.61 -34.20 -47.87
N ASP A 463 31.17 -34.53 -49.03
CA ASP A 463 32.43 -35.28 -49.11
C ASP A 463 33.59 -34.27 -49.16
N PHE A 464 34.31 -34.13 -48.05
CA PHE A 464 35.52 -33.29 -47.95
C PHE A 464 36.80 -34.04 -48.35
N SER A 465 36.70 -35.30 -48.90
CA SER A 465 37.87 -36.05 -49.34
C SER A 465 38.50 -35.40 -50.56
N ILE A 466 39.84 -35.26 -50.54
CA ILE A 466 40.65 -34.75 -51.65
C ILE A 466 40.90 -35.85 -52.69
N HIS A 467 40.66 -37.10 -52.34
CA HIS A 467 40.85 -38.25 -53.20
C HIS A 467 39.62 -38.55 -54.04
N LYS A 468 39.81 -38.57 -55.39
CA LYS A 468 38.82 -39.03 -56.38
C LYS A 468 38.52 -40.51 -56.07
N VAL A 469 37.33 -40.90 -55.72
CA VAL A 469 36.92 -42.29 -55.69
C VAL A 469 36.76 -42.76 -57.12
N GLU A 470 37.69 -43.61 -57.59
CA GLU A 470 37.55 -44.35 -58.87
C GLU A 470 36.43 -45.36 -58.71
N HIS A 471 35.30 -45.16 -59.40
CA HIS A 471 34.28 -46.19 -59.53
C HIS A 471 34.82 -47.33 -60.39
N PRO A 472 34.87 -48.55 -59.87
CA PRO A 472 35.26 -49.70 -60.75
C PRO A 472 34.17 -49.89 -61.79
N HIS A 473 34.58 -49.79 -63.08
CA HIS A 473 33.69 -50.23 -64.15
C HIS A 473 33.40 -51.69 -63.99
N LYS A 474 32.15 -52.07 -63.88
CA LYS A 474 31.71 -53.44 -64.03
C LYS A 474 31.69 -53.74 -65.52
N GLU A 475 32.56 -54.65 -65.96
CA GLU A 475 32.43 -55.39 -67.23
C GLU A 475 31.23 -56.31 -67.18
#